data_d8b3e2054ca64f6d140500ae6dc17ea5
#
_entry.id   d8b3e2054ca64f6d140500ae6dc17ea5
#
_cell.length_a   1.000
_cell.length_b   1.000
_cell.length_c   1.000
_cell.angle_alpha   90.00
_cell.angle_beta   90.00
_cell.angle_gamma   90.00
#
_symmetry.space_group_name_H-M   'P 1'
#
loop_
_entity.id
_entity.type
_entity.pdbx_description
1 polymer ?
#
loop_
_entity_poly.entity_id
_entity_poly.type
_entity_poly.pdbx_seq_one_letter_code
_entity_poly.pdbx_strand_id
1 'polypeptide(L)'
;MFCFQCQETAKNQGCTIKGVCGKPEETANLQDLLIHVLKGIAVYGDKLKEFNVLDKKTSLFTAKALFSTITNAGWDDDRFVSMIKEGLERRNQLRDKFLAAYTEKNGKDFAEDLPDAATWFSDNPAEFAEKAKSVGVLATENEDVRSLRELLIIGLKGVAAYADHAAILGFEQDDIYQFIMEAMASTTKDLSVDEMVGLVMKAGETAVNTMALLDKANTTTYGHPEITEVNLGVRGNPGILISGHDLKDMEELLKQTAGTGVDVYTHGEMLPANYYPAFKKYDHFVGNYGSSWWHQNKEFESFNGPILLTTNCLVPLKKENTYLDRLFTTGVVSYVGATHISDRTTGGVKDFSAVIERAKQCSAPTEIETGKIVGGFAHNQVLALADKVVEAVKSGAIKRFVVMAGCDGRHKSRNYYTEVAEKLPQDTIILTAGCAKYRYNKLNLGDIGGIPRVLDAGQCNDCYSLVVIALKLKEVFGLDDINDLPISYDIAWYEQKAVAVLLALLFLGVKGIRLGPTLPAFLSPTVINVLVENFDIKPIDTVETDIAAMMKGE
;
A
#
# COMPACT_ATOMS: atom_id res chain seq x y z
N MET A 1 24.00 -5.37 -3.67
CA MET A 1 22.60 -4.92 -3.70
C MET A 1 22.46 -3.62 -4.48
N PHE A 2 21.31 -3.38 -5.09
CA PHE A 2 20.85 -2.07 -5.55
C PHE A 2 19.33 -1.96 -5.29
N CYS A 3 18.87 -0.88 -4.67
CA CYS A 3 17.43 -0.71 -4.38
C CYS A 3 17.04 0.77 -4.41
N PHE A 4 16.05 1.13 -5.21
CA PHE A 4 15.53 2.50 -5.33
C PHE A 4 13.99 2.58 -5.29
N GLN A 5 13.33 1.53 -4.77
CA GLN A 5 11.87 1.38 -4.84
C GLN A 5 11.06 2.28 -3.89
N CYS A 6 11.70 3.03 -2.97
CA CYS A 6 11.01 3.91 -2.02
C CYS A 6 11.55 5.34 -2.06
N GLN A 7 10.76 6.29 -1.56
CA GLN A 7 11.12 7.70 -1.55
C GLN A 7 12.36 8.03 -0.71
N GLU A 8 12.64 7.25 0.35
CA GLU A 8 13.82 7.48 1.21
C GLU A 8 15.09 6.80 0.67
N THR A 9 15.12 6.39 -0.58
CA THR A 9 16.32 5.78 -1.17
C THR A 9 17.53 6.73 -1.10
N ALA A 10 18.71 6.16 -0.92
CA ALA A 10 19.93 6.94 -0.68
C ALA A 10 20.17 7.99 -1.76
N LYS A 11 20.26 9.27 -1.35
CA LYS A 11 20.49 10.44 -2.20
C LYS A 11 19.49 10.60 -3.36
N ASN A 12 18.31 9.99 -3.26
CA ASN A 12 17.34 9.86 -4.36
C ASN A 12 17.95 9.23 -5.64
N GLN A 13 18.87 8.27 -5.47
CA GLN A 13 19.55 7.56 -6.57
C GLN A 13 19.46 6.04 -6.43
N GLY A 14 19.71 5.51 -5.22
CA GLY A 14 19.68 4.09 -4.93
C GLY A 14 20.52 3.71 -3.73
N CYS A 15 20.06 2.70 -2.98
CA CYS A 15 20.80 2.08 -1.89
C CYS A 15 21.71 0.99 -2.46
N THR A 16 23.03 1.04 -2.18
CA THR A 16 24.03 0.14 -2.78
C THR A 16 24.78 -0.72 -1.77
N ILE A 17 24.71 -0.40 -0.47
CA ILE A 17 25.40 -1.12 0.61
C ILE A 17 24.38 -1.69 1.60
N LYS A 18 23.45 -0.83 2.03
CA LYS A 18 22.35 -1.14 2.94
C LYS A 18 21.20 -0.18 2.66
N GLY A 19 19.96 -0.64 2.76
CA GLY A 19 18.79 0.21 2.63
C GLY A 19 18.78 1.34 3.69
N VAL A 20 18.39 2.55 3.32
CA VAL A 20 18.10 3.63 4.29
C VAL A 20 17.00 3.18 5.26
N CYS A 21 16.06 2.37 4.80
CA CYS A 21 15.06 1.70 5.62
C CYS A 21 15.62 0.70 6.64
N GLY A 22 16.89 0.31 6.50
CA GLY A 22 17.57 -0.68 7.32
C GLY A 22 17.71 -2.07 6.67
N LYS A 23 17.20 -2.27 5.46
CA LYS A 23 17.25 -3.56 4.75
C LYS A 23 18.70 -3.99 4.50
N PRO A 24 19.12 -5.20 4.95
CA PRO A 24 20.42 -5.77 4.62
C PRO A 24 20.55 -6.07 3.13
N GLU A 25 21.79 -6.26 2.68
CA GLU A 25 22.09 -6.65 1.30
C GLU A 25 21.49 -8.02 0.94
N GLU A 26 21.61 -8.98 1.84
CA GLU A 26 21.10 -10.34 1.66
C GLU A 26 19.59 -10.34 1.43
N THR A 27 18.84 -9.66 2.28
CA THR A 27 17.38 -9.52 2.15
C THR A 27 16.99 -8.84 0.83
N ALA A 28 17.71 -7.79 0.42
CA ALA A 28 17.45 -7.10 -0.84
C ALA A 28 17.68 -8.03 -2.05
N ASN A 29 18.78 -8.78 -2.03
CA ASN A 29 19.12 -9.73 -3.08
C ASN A 29 18.11 -10.89 -3.16
N LEU A 30 17.65 -11.43 -2.03
CA LEU A 30 16.59 -12.45 -2.00
C LEU A 30 15.26 -11.92 -2.54
N GLN A 31 14.92 -10.66 -2.27
CA GLN A 31 13.73 -10.03 -2.88
C GLN A 31 13.85 -9.91 -4.40
N ASP A 32 15.02 -9.53 -4.91
CA ASP A 32 15.28 -9.48 -6.36
C ASP A 32 15.15 -10.86 -7.00
N LEU A 33 15.70 -11.91 -6.35
CA LEU A 33 15.55 -13.28 -6.80
C LEU A 33 14.11 -13.77 -6.77
N LEU A 34 13.37 -13.45 -5.71
CA LEU A 34 11.95 -13.77 -5.65
C LEU A 34 11.17 -13.13 -6.81
N ILE A 35 11.41 -11.85 -7.11
CA ILE A 35 10.80 -11.16 -8.27
C ILE A 35 11.18 -11.89 -9.57
N HIS A 36 12.42 -12.32 -9.73
CA HIS A 36 12.85 -13.08 -10.88
C HIS A 36 12.09 -14.42 -11.03
N VAL A 37 11.91 -15.15 -9.95
CA VAL A 37 11.11 -16.39 -9.94
C VAL A 37 9.65 -16.11 -10.29
N LEU A 38 9.06 -15.01 -9.77
CA LEU A 38 7.69 -14.59 -10.10
C LEU A 38 7.54 -14.21 -11.58
N LYS A 39 8.55 -13.59 -12.20
CA LYS A 39 8.59 -13.39 -13.66
C LYS A 39 8.51 -14.73 -14.41
N GLY A 40 9.23 -15.76 -13.93
CA GLY A 40 9.18 -17.11 -14.50
C GLY A 40 7.80 -17.77 -14.37
N ILE A 41 7.13 -17.63 -13.24
CA ILE A 41 5.73 -18.05 -13.06
C ILE A 41 4.83 -17.33 -14.07
N ALA A 42 5.01 -16.02 -14.20
CA ALA A 42 4.22 -15.15 -15.04
C ALA A 42 4.35 -15.51 -16.54
N VAL A 43 5.54 -15.90 -16.99
CA VAL A 43 5.77 -16.37 -18.39
C VAL A 43 4.85 -17.54 -18.73
N TYR A 44 4.74 -18.54 -17.86
CA TYR A 44 3.84 -19.66 -18.11
C TYR A 44 2.38 -19.32 -17.84
N GLY A 45 2.08 -18.47 -16.87
CA GLY A 45 0.73 -17.98 -16.60
C GLY A 45 0.14 -17.19 -17.77
N ASP A 46 0.94 -16.30 -18.39
CA ASP A 46 0.56 -15.54 -19.59
C ASP A 46 0.35 -16.47 -20.81
N LYS A 47 1.25 -17.43 -21.03
CA LYS A 47 1.08 -18.43 -22.09
C LYS A 47 -0.16 -19.32 -21.90
N LEU A 48 -0.52 -19.67 -20.67
CA LEU A 48 -1.71 -20.46 -20.36
C LEU A 48 -3.03 -19.71 -20.64
N LYS A 49 -3.01 -18.39 -20.72
CA LYS A 49 -4.16 -17.57 -21.12
C LYS A 49 -4.71 -17.96 -22.50
N GLU A 50 -3.85 -18.34 -23.45
CA GLU A 50 -4.24 -18.81 -24.79
C GLU A 50 -5.04 -20.13 -24.77
N PHE A 51 -5.00 -20.84 -23.66
CA PHE A 51 -5.71 -22.09 -23.41
C PHE A 51 -6.88 -21.92 -22.43
N ASN A 52 -7.22 -20.67 -22.06
CA ASN A 52 -8.24 -20.33 -21.05
C ASN A 52 -7.99 -21.00 -19.68
N VAL A 53 -6.73 -21.15 -19.30
CA VAL A 53 -6.32 -21.72 -18.00
C VAL A 53 -5.77 -20.64 -17.11
N LEU A 54 -6.42 -20.42 -15.96
CA LEU A 54 -5.93 -19.60 -14.86
C LEU A 54 -5.76 -20.46 -13.60
N ASP A 55 -4.53 -20.57 -13.13
CA ASP A 55 -4.25 -21.22 -11.84
C ASP A 55 -4.38 -20.20 -10.71
N LYS A 56 -5.58 -20.09 -10.15
CA LYS A 56 -5.88 -19.11 -9.08
C LYS A 56 -4.97 -19.23 -7.87
N LYS A 57 -4.60 -20.45 -7.45
CA LYS A 57 -3.72 -20.66 -6.30
C LYS A 57 -2.33 -20.09 -6.54
N THR A 58 -1.79 -20.31 -7.74
CA THR A 58 -0.49 -19.75 -8.13
C THR A 58 -0.58 -18.24 -8.36
N SER A 59 -1.69 -17.73 -8.89
CA SER A 59 -1.92 -16.29 -9.07
C SER A 59 -1.98 -15.55 -7.72
N LEU A 60 -2.72 -16.07 -6.76
CA LEU A 60 -2.79 -15.52 -5.41
C LEU A 60 -1.42 -15.60 -4.70
N PHE A 61 -0.70 -16.72 -4.85
CA PHE A 61 0.68 -16.82 -4.36
C PHE A 61 1.58 -15.74 -4.97
N THR A 62 1.47 -15.51 -6.28
CA THR A 62 2.26 -14.48 -6.98
C THR A 62 1.96 -13.09 -6.45
N ALA A 63 0.69 -12.75 -6.23
CA ALA A 63 0.29 -11.48 -5.63
C ALA A 63 0.84 -11.33 -4.20
N LYS A 64 0.68 -12.35 -3.35
CA LYS A 64 1.18 -12.36 -1.98
C LYS A 64 2.71 -12.25 -1.91
N ALA A 65 3.42 -12.96 -2.79
CA ALA A 65 4.87 -12.91 -2.87
C ALA A 65 5.39 -11.55 -3.37
N LEU A 66 4.74 -10.92 -4.37
CA LEU A 66 5.02 -9.54 -4.76
C LEU A 66 4.80 -8.57 -3.60
N PHE A 67 3.68 -8.71 -2.89
CA PHE A 67 3.36 -7.90 -1.72
C PHE A 67 4.43 -8.02 -0.63
N SER A 68 5.01 -9.20 -0.40
CA SER A 68 6.07 -9.39 0.60
C SER A 68 7.34 -8.57 0.31
N THR A 69 7.56 -8.17 -0.95
CA THR A 69 8.74 -7.41 -1.39
C THR A 69 8.60 -5.89 -1.29
N ILE A 70 7.44 -5.38 -0.83
CA ILE A 70 7.28 -3.94 -0.64
C ILE A 70 8.15 -3.42 0.50
N THR A 71 8.30 -2.11 0.56
CA THR A 71 9.09 -1.45 1.59
C THR A 71 8.50 -1.70 2.98
N ASN A 72 9.34 -2.01 3.96
CA ASN A 72 8.97 -2.21 5.37
C ASN A 72 8.00 -3.37 5.63
N ALA A 73 8.10 -4.48 4.87
CA ALA A 73 7.31 -5.69 5.08
C ALA A 73 8.15 -6.88 5.55
N GLY A 74 9.04 -7.38 4.72
CA GLY A 74 9.81 -8.60 4.97
C GLY A 74 11.23 -8.32 5.48
N TRP A 75 11.54 -8.85 6.67
CA TRP A 75 12.84 -8.73 7.35
C TRP A 75 13.38 -10.08 7.83
N ASP A 76 12.89 -11.17 7.23
CA ASP A 76 13.26 -12.54 7.57
C ASP A 76 13.64 -13.28 6.29
N ASP A 77 14.93 -13.56 6.14
CA ASP A 77 15.50 -14.17 4.96
C ASP A 77 15.05 -15.62 4.76
N ASP A 78 14.80 -16.38 5.84
CA ASP A 78 14.32 -17.75 5.75
C ASP A 78 12.92 -17.82 5.12
N ARG A 79 12.09 -16.82 5.36
CA ARG A 79 10.77 -16.71 4.68
C ARG A 79 10.91 -16.41 3.20
N PHE A 80 11.85 -15.56 2.80
CA PHE A 80 12.13 -15.34 1.37
C PHE A 80 12.68 -16.60 0.71
N VAL A 81 13.58 -17.31 1.36
CA VAL A 81 14.09 -18.61 0.87
C VAL A 81 12.92 -19.60 0.68
N SER A 82 12.00 -19.69 1.64
CA SER A 82 10.83 -20.55 1.53
C SER A 82 9.90 -20.16 0.38
N MET A 83 9.65 -18.85 0.19
CA MET A 83 8.83 -18.36 -0.93
C MET A 83 9.50 -18.57 -2.28
N ILE A 84 10.82 -18.45 -2.38
CA ILE A 84 11.58 -18.74 -3.61
C ILE A 84 11.42 -20.22 -3.98
N LYS A 85 11.59 -21.14 -3.03
CA LYS A 85 11.42 -22.58 -3.27
C LYS A 85 10.01 -22.91 -3.73
N GLU A 86 9.00 -22.43 -3.00
CA GLU A 86 7.59 -22.60 -3.38
C GLU A 86 7.31 -22.00 -4.77
N GLY A 87 7.85 -20.82 -5.06
CA GLY A 87 7.72 -20.19 -6.36
C GLY A 87 8.31 -21.01 -7.51
N LEU A 88 9.50 -21.60 -7.32
CA LEU A 88 10.12 -22.49 -8.30
C LEU A 88 9.31 -23.76 -8.54
N GLU A 89 8.74 -24.37 -7.49
CA GLU A 89 7.84 -25.52 -7.61
C GLU A 89 6.57 -25.17 -8.38
N ARG A 90 5.91 -24.06 -8.03
CA ARG A 90 4.70 -23.58 -8.72
C ARG A 90 4.96 -23.24 -10.18
N ARG A 91 6.09 -22.61 -10.47
CA ARG A 91 6.53 -22.34 -11.85
C ARG A 91 6.66 -23.62 -12.65
N ASN A 92 7.31 -24.64 -12.10
CA ASN A 92 7.48 -25.93 -12.77
C ASN A 92 6.14 -26.62 -13.00
N GLN A 93 5.21 -26.56 -12.05
CA GLN A 93 3.84 -27.06 -12.23
C GLN A 93 3.10 -26.32 -13.34
N LEU A 94 3.22 -25.00 -13.45
CA LEU A 94 2.61 -24.24 -14.55
C LEU A 94 3.28 -24.57 -15.89
N ARG A 95 4.61 -24.75 -15.93
CA ARG A 95 5.32 -25.21 -17.11
C ARG A 95 4.75 -26.52 -17.62
N ASP A 96 4.61 -27.50 -16.76
CA ASP A 96 4.14 -28.84 -17.12
C ASP A 96 2.69 -28.78 -17.64
N LYS A 97 1.81 -27.96 -17.01
CA LYS A 97 0.45 -27.68 -17.50
C LYS A 97 0.47 -27.02 -18.88
N PHE A 98 1.33 -26.03 -19.09
CA PHE A 98 1.45 -25.35 -20.37
C PHE A 98 1.93 -26.29 -21.48
N LEU A 99 2.99 -27.08 -21.23
CA LEU A 99 3.52 -28.01 -22.22
C LEU A 99 2.48 -29.06 -22.62
N ALA A 100 1.72 -29.60 -21.67
CA ALA A 100 0.64 -30.54 -21.93
C ALA A 100 -0.47 -29.90 -22.80
N ALA A 101 -0.96 -28.72 -22.43
CA ALA A 101 -1.99 -28.00 -23.19
C ALA A 101 -1.51 -27.61 -24.60
N TYR A 102 -0.24 -27.21 -24.72
CA TYR A 102 0.38 -26.85 -25.99
C TYR A 102 0.46 -28.07 -26.94
N THR A 103 0.97 -29.20 -26.44
CA THR A 103 1.08 -30.45 -27.24
C THR A 103 -0.29 -30.98 -27.65
N GLU A 104 -1.27 -30.94 -26.73
CA GLU A 104 -2.66 -31.36 -27.04
C GLU A 104 -3.28 -30.51 -28.17
N LYS A 105 -3.11 -29.19 -28.12
CA LYS A 105 -3.68 -28.24 -29.09
C LYS A 105 -2.95 -28.28 -30.44
N ASN A 106 -1.61 -28.38 -30.43
CA ASN A 106 -0.78 -28.19 -31.62
C ASN A 106 -0.23 -29.51 -32.24
N GLY A 107 -0.35 -30.63 -31.53
CA GLY A 107 0.15 -31.94 -31.98
C GLY A 107 1.68 -32.07 -32.08
N LYS A 108 2.40 -31.14 -31.42
CA LYS A 108 3.87 -31.10 -31.39
C LYS A 108 4.37 -30.50 -30.08
N ASP A 109 5.61 -30.78 -29.72
CA ASP A 109 6.23 -30.21 -28.56
C ASP A 109 6.54 -28.70 -28.74
N PHE A 110 6.53 -27.97 -27.63
CA PHE A 110 6.93 -26.58 -27.59
C PHE A 110 8.45 -26.45 -27.74
N ALA A 111 8.91 -25.62 -28.68
CA ALA A 111 10.33 -25.53 -29.05
C ALA A 111 10.88 -24.09 -29.08
N GLU A 112 10.12 -23.10 -28.56
CA GLU A 112 10.61 -21.71 -28.49
C GLU A 112 11.58 -21.53 -27.33
N ASP A 113 12.54 -20.62 -27.48
CA ASP A 113 13.42 -20.20 -26.41
C ASP A 113 12.64 -19.44 -25.34
N LEU A 114 12.92 -19.73 -24.09
CA LEU A 114 12.30 -19.10 -22.92
C LEU A 114 13.33 -18.26 -22.16
N PRO A 115 12.90 -17.16 -21.53
CA PRO A 115 13.78 -16.34 -20.72
C PRO A 115 14.32 -17.13 -19.52
N ASP A 116 15.50 -16.76 -19.04
CA ASP A 116 16.17 -17.38 -17.89
C ASP A 116 15.25 -17.51 -16.65
N ALA A 117 14.40 -16.53 -16.39
CA ALA A 117 13.41 -16.59 -15.31
C ALA A 117 12.48 -17.82 -15.40
N ALA A 118 12.15 -18.27 -16.60
CA ALA A 118 11.28 -19.43 -16.85
C ALA A 118 12.02 -20.76 -16.74
N THR A 119 13.34 -20.77 -16.86
CA THR A 119 14.14 -22.01 -17.00
C THR A 119 15.09 -22.26 -15.83
N TRP A 120 15.67 -21.21 -15.21
CA TRP A 120 16.59 -21.36 -14.09
C TRP A 120 15.95 -22.09 -12.91
N PHE A 121 16.65 -23.03 -12.32
CA PHE A 121 16.20 -23.80 -11.17
C PHE A 121 17.37 -24.15 -10.24
N SER A 122 17.15 -24.05 -8.95
CA SER A 122 17.98 -24.65 -7.91
C SER A 122 17.13 -24.99 -6.69
N ASP A 123 17.46 -26.05 -6.00
CA ASP A 123 16.92 -26.42 -4.69
C ASP A 123 17.87 -26.04 -3.53
N ASN A 124 19.07 -25.58 -3.88
CA ASN A 124 20.14 -25.22 -2.94
C ASN A 124 20.11 -23.71 -2.61
N PRO A 125 19.77 -23.30 -1.38
CA PRO A 125 19.76 -21.88 -0.98
C PRO A 125 21.10 -21.16 -1.16
N ALA A 126 22.24 -21.88 -1.15
CA ALA A 126 23.55 -21.27 -1.39
C ALA A 126 23.67 -20.71 -2.82
N GLU A 127 22.99 -21.30 -3.80
CA GLU A 127 22.95 -20.82 -5.18
C GLU A 127 22.01 -19.62 -5.35
N PHE A 128 21.07 -19.42 -4.44
CA PHE A 128 20.19 -18.26 -4.46
C PHE A 128 20.95 -16.95 -4.33
N ALA A 129 21.92 -16.89 -3.40
CA ALA A 129 22.75 -15.71 -3.20
C ALA A 129 23.58 -15.37 -4.44
N GLU A 130 24.08 -16.38 -5.17
CA GLU A 130 24.83 -16.16 -6.40
C GLU A 130 23.93 -15.71 -7.55
N LYS A 131 22.78 -16.37 -7.75
CA LYS A 131 21.81 -15.99 -8.78
C LYS A 131 21.27 -14.58 -8.58
N ALA A 132 20.96 -14.21 -7.34
CA ALA A 132 20.44 -12.89 -6.98
C ALA A 132 21.33 -11.72 -7.46
N LYS A 133 22.65 -11.91 -7.54
CA LYS A 133 23.60 -10.89 -8.01
C LYS A 133 23.39 -10.52 -9.48
N SER A 134 22.84 -11.42 -10.30
CA SER A 134 22.69 -11.26 -11.76
C SER A 134 21.29 -10.86 -12.21
N VAL A 135 20.29 -10.87 -11.32
CA VAL A 135 18.87 -10.71 -11.70
C VAL A 135 18.17 -9.49 -11.11
N GLY A 136 18.91 -8.64 -10.37
CA GLY A 136 18.39 -7.42 -9.76
C GLY A 136 18.09 -6.31 -10.78
N VAL A 137 17.68 -5.18 -10.26
CA VAL A 137 17.27 -3.99 -11.03
C VAL A 137 18.27 -3.59 -12.13
N LEU A 138 19.58 -3.63 -11.83
CA LEU A 138 20.63 -3.22 -12.76
C LEU A 138 20.92 -4.25 -13.87
N ALA A 139 20.28 -5.43 -13.85
CA ALA A 139 20.36 -6.38 -14.97
C ALA A 139 19.74 -5.82 -16.27
N THR A 140 18.89 -4.82 -16.19
CA THR A 140 18.43 -4.03 -17.34
C THR A 140 19.36 -2.83 -17.53
N GLU A 141 20.24 -2.87 -18.52
CA GLU A 141 21.28 -1.87 -18.73
C GLU A 141 20.71 -0.51 -19.23
N ASN A 142 19.79 -0.56 -20.19
CA ASN A 142 19.14 0.66 -20.71
C ASN A 142 18.30 1.32 -19.60
N GLU A 143 18.62 2.57 -19.28
CA GLU A 143 18.01 3.31 -18.18
C GLU A 143 16.51 3.56 -18.39
N ASP A 144 16.08 3.90 -19.60
CA ASP A 144 14.66 4.18 -19.89
C ASP A 144 13.82 2.89 -19.84
N VAL A 145 14.33 1.81 -20.42
CA VAL A 145 13.70 0.47 -20.34
C VAL A 145 13.64 0.00 -18.88
N ARG A 146 14.72 0.17 -18.13
CA ARG A 146 14.75 -0.14 -16.71
C ARG A 146 13.73 0.68 -15.93
N SER A 147 13.64 1.98 -16.20
CA SER A 147 12.68 2.88 -15.56
C SER A 147 11.24 2.43 -15.78
N LEU A 148 10.86 2.12 -17.02
CA LEU A 148 9.50 1.66 -17.34
C LEU A 148 9.19 0.27 -16.75
N ARG A 149 10.15 -0.67 -16.79
CA ARG A 149 10.00 -1.99 -16.15
C ARG A 149 9.81 -1.87 -14.64
N GLU A 150 10.62 -1.04 -13.99
CA GLU A 150 10.53 -0.84 -12.54
C GLU A 150 9.27 -0.08 -12.14
N LEU A 151 8.86 0.95 -12.90
CA LEU A 151 7.59 1.63 -12.68
C LEU A 151 6.41 0.64 -12.75
N LEU A 152 6.40 -0.26 -13.73
CA LEU A 152 5.40 -1.31 -13.86
C LEU A 152 5.44 -2.27 -12.67
N ILE A 153 6.60 -2.86 -12.34
CA ILE A 153 6.76 -3.81 -11.23
C ILE A 153 6.37 -3.17 -9.89
N ILE A 154 6.82 -1.94 -9.64
CA ILE A 154 6.53 -1.19 -8.41
C ILE A 154 5.04 -0.89 -8.30
N GLY A 155 4.38 -0.49 -9.39
CA GLY A 155 2.93 -0.34 -9.45
C GLY A 155 2.20 -1.66 -9.18
N LEU A 156 2.65 -2.77 -9.79
CA LEU A 156 2.08 -4.10 -9.57
C LEU A 156 2.22 -4.60 -8.13
N LYS A 157 3.28 -4.23 -7.42
CA LYS A 157 3.40 -4.56 -5.99
C LYS A 157 2.27 -3.93 -5.16
N GLY A 158 1.88 -2.71 -5.49
CA GLY A 158 0.74 -2.03 -4.86
C GLY A 158 -0.60 -2.68 -5.23
N VAL A 159 -0.82 -2.99 -6.51
CA VAL A 159 -2.00 -3.74 -6.99
C VAL A 159 -2.10 -5.08 -6.29
N ALA A 160 -0.99 -5.83 -6.22
CA ALA A 160 -0.92 -7.13 -5.56
C ALA A 160 -1.28 -7.06 -4.07
N ALA A 161 -0.84 -6.01 -3.36
CA ALA A 161 -1.19 -5.79 -1.96
C ALA A 161 -2.71 -5.59 -1.78
N TYR A 162 -3.33 -4.78 -2.61
CA TYR A 162 -4.78 -4.55 -2.55
C TYR A 162 -5.59 -5.79 -2.98
N ALA A 163 -5.11 -6.53 -3.98
CA ALA A 163 -5.73 -7.78 -4.41
C ALA A 163 -5.69 -8.87 -3.31
N ASP A 164 -4.56 -9.01 -2.60
CA ASP A 164 -4.41 -9.93 -1.47
C ASP A 164 -5.39 -9.58 -0.33
N HIS A 165 -5.55 -8.30 0.02
CA HIS A 165 -6.52 -7.87 1.02
C HIS A 165 -7.96 -8.16 0.62
N ALA A 166 -8.33 -7.97 -0.65
CA ALA A 166 -9.66 -8.32 -1.14
C ALA A 166 -9.88 -9.84 -1.10
N ALA A 167 -8.88 -10.64 -1.51
CA ALA A 167 -8.93 -12.09 -1.50
C ALA A 167 -9.08 -12.68 -0.08
N ILE A 168 -8.44 -12.09 0.93
CA ILE A 168 -8.62 -12.45 2.35
C ILE A 168 -10.08 -12.36 2.79
N LEU A 169 -10.85 -11.45 2.20
CA LEU A 169 -12.29 -11.29 2.44
C LEU A 169 -13.16 -12.10 1.47
N GLY A 170 -12.56 -12.92 0.59
CA GLY A 170 -13.26 -13.74 -0.40
C GLY A 170 -13.68 -13.00 -1.67
N PHE A 171 -13.12 -11.82 -1.92
CA PHE A 171 -13.39 -11.04 -3.13
C PHE A 171 -12.19 -11.12 -4.07
N GLU A 172 -12.41 -11.74 -5.24
CA GLU A 172 -11.39 -11.95 -6.26
C GLU A 172 -11.94 -11.62 -7.65
N GLN A 173 -11.06 -11.15 -8.55
CA GLN A 173 -11.36 -10.93 -9.97
C GLN A 173 -10.23 -11.54 -10.82
N ASP A 174 -10.59 -12.42 -11.76
CA ASP A 174 -9.64 -13.19 -12.56
C ASP A 174 -8.81 -12.29 -13.50
N ASP A 175 -9.38 -11.21 -14.00
CA ASP A 175 -8.71 -10.24 -14.86
C ASP A 175 -7.57 -9.48 -14.14
N ILE A 176 -7.69 -9.23 -12.85
CA ILE A 176 -6.60 -8.65 -12.05
C ILE A 176 -5.41 -9.61 -12.02
N TYR A 177 -5.65 -10.89 -11.73
CA TYR A 177 -4.61 -11.90 -11.70
C TYR A 177 -4.00 -12.15 -13.09
N GLN A 178 -4.82 -12.18 -14.13
CA GLN A 178 -4.35 -12.32 -15.51
C GLN A 178 -3.46 -11.16 -15.91
N PHE A 179 -3.82 -9.92 -15.53
CA PHE A 179 -2.97 -8.77 -15.82
C PHE A 179 -1.66 -8.78 -15.03
N ILE A 180 -1.66 -9.19 -13.76
CA ILE A 180 -0.40 -9.36 -13.00
C ILE A 180 0.55 -10.33 -13.73
N MET A 181 0.04 -11.45 -14.25
CA MET A 181 0.84 -12.41 -15.02
C MET A 181 1.34 -11.79 -16.34
N GLU A 182 0.47 -11.17 -17.14
CA GLU A 182 0.82 -10.49 -18.38
C GLU A 182 1.90 -9.43 -18.17
N ALA A 183 1.71 -8.57 -17.19
CA ALA A 183 2.62 -7.46 -16.90
C ALA A 183 3.97 -7.93 -16.36
N MET A 184 4.01 -8.93 -15.47
CA MET A 184 5.27 -9.51 -14.99
C MET A 184 6.01 -10.23 -16.11
N ALA A 185 5.31 -11.00 -16.96
CA ALA A 185 5.90 -11.68 -18.12
C ALA A 185 6.47 -10.68 -19.14
N SER A 186 5.80 -9.54 -19.33
CA SER A 186 6.23 -8.50 -20.28
C SER A 186 7.62 -7.94 -19.94
N THR A 187 7.98 -7.90 -18.64
CA THR A 187 9.30 -7.41 -18.20
C THR A 187 10.47 -8.32 -18.59
N THR A 188 10.19 -9.52 -19.12
CA THR A 188 11.19 -10.44 -19.66
C THR A 188 11.33 -10.34 -21.18
N LYS A 189 10.50 -9.53 -21.84
CA LYS A 189 10.44 -9.36 -23.30
C LYS A 189 11.17 -8.08 -23.70
N ASP A 190 11.61 -8.03 -24.96
CA ASP A 190 12.12 -6.81 -25.58
C ASP A 190 10.97 -6.09 -26.26
N LEU A 191 10.37 -5.15 -25.52
CA LEU A 191 9.21 -4.37 -25.96
C LEU A 191 9.62 -2.95 -26.33
N SER A 192 8.90 -2.35 -27.26
CA SER A 192 9.02 -0.92 -27.56
C SER A 192 8.58 -0.05 -26.37
N VAL A 193 9.01 1.20 -26.35
CA VAL A 193 8.61 2.18 -25.34
C VAL A 193 7.09 2.34 -25.30
N ASP A 194 6.44 2.41 -26.46
CA ASP A 194 4.97 2.59 -26.55
C ASP A 194 4.22 1.39 -25.96
N GLU A 195 4.68 0.15 -26.22
CA GLU A 195 4.11 -1.05 -25.61
C GLU A 195 4.26 -1.04 -24.09
N MET A 196 5.43 -0.62 -23.60
CA MET A 196 5.69 -0.54 -22.15
C MET A 196 4.84 0.55 -21.49
N VAL A 197 4.68 1.72 -22.13
CA VAL A 197 3.78 2.79 -21.65
C VAL A 197 2.34 2.28 -21.63
N GLY A 198 1.89 1.55 -22.65
CA GLY A 198 0.57 0.93 -22.68
C GLY A 198 0.34 -0.01 -21.48
N LEU A 199 1.33 -0.82 -21.10
CA LEU A 199 1.27 -1.68 -19.92
C LEU A 199 1.24 -0.89 -18.61
N VAL A 200 2.00 0.20 -18.50
CA VAL A 200 1.97 1.08 -17.33
C VAL A 200 0.59 1.73 -17.17
N MET A 201 -0.02 2.20 -18.27
CA MET A 201 -1.39 2.75 -18.23
C MET A 201 -2.42 1.70 -17.85
N LYS A 202 -2.28 0.47 -18.36
CA LYS A 202 -3.15 -0.66 -17.97
C LYS A 202 -2.95 -1.08 -16.51
N ALA A 203 -1.74 -0.91 -15.96
CA ALA A 203 -1.52 -1.08 -14.52
C ALA A 203 -2.29 -0.04 -13.70
N GLY A 204 -2.42 1.19 -14.21
CA GLY A 204 -3.27 2.23 -13.62
C GLY A 204 -4.75 1.84 -13.62
N GLU A 205 -5.28 1.36 -14.75
CA GLU A 205 -6.64 0.82 -14.84
C GLU A 205 -6.87 -0.31 -13.84
N THR A 206 -5.93 -1.26 -13.81
CA THR A 206 -6.00 -2.41 -12.90
C THR A 206 -5.95 -1.96 -11.43
N ALA A 207 -5.17 -0.91 -11.11
CA ALA A 207 -5.13 -0.34 -9.77
C ALA A 207 -6.48 0.27 -9.36
N VAL A 208 -7.18 0.98 -10.26
CA VAL A 208 -8.54 1.49 -10.02
C VAL A 208 -9.49 0.33 -9.72
N ASN A 209 -9.50 -0.70 -10.58
CA ASN A 209 -10.38 -1.85 -10.44
C ASN A 209 -10.10 -2.63 -9.15
N THR A 210 -8.83 -2.77 -8.78
CA THR A 210 -8.43 -3.49 -7.56
C THR A 210 -8.82 -2.72 -6.30
N MET A 211 -8.64 -1.39 -6.28
CA MET A 211 -9.09 -0.56 -5.16
C MET A 211 -10.62 -0.55 -5.04
N ALA A 212 -11.35 -0.52 -6.16
CA ALA A 212 -12.81 -0.67 -6.17
C ALA A 212 -13.26 -2.02 -5.61
N LEU A 213 -12.56 -3.10 -5.98
CA LEU A 213 -12.82 -4.44 -5.45
C LEU A 213 -12.59 -4.50 -3.93
N LEU A 214 -11.50 -3.91 -3.44
CA LEU A 214 -11.17 -3.88 -2.02
C LEU A 214 -12.16 -3.00 -1.23
N ASP A 215 -12.56 -1.85 -1.75
CA ASP A 215 -13.62 -1.02 -1.16
C ASP A 215 -14.93 -1.82 -1.03
N LYS A 216 -15.34 -2.50 -2.10
CA LYS A 216 -16.50 -3.39 -2.08
C LYS A 216 -16.35 -4.50 -1.04
N ALA A 217 -15.18 -5.12 -0.94
CA ALA A 217 -14.92 -6.18 0.03
C ALA A 217 -15.04 -5.67 1.47
N ASN A 218 -14.40 -4.54 1.78
CA ASN A 218 -14.42 -3.94 3.10
C ASN A 218 -15.82 -3.47 3.48
N THR A 219 -16.50 -2.74 2.60
CA THR A 219 -17.82 -2.14 2.89
C THR A 219 -18.94 -3.19 2.94
N THR A 220 -18.85 -4.25 2.13
CA THR A 220 -19.79 -5.38 2.22
C THR A 220 -19.61 -6.16 3.52
N THR A 221 -18.37 -6.32 4.00
CA THR A 221 -18.07 -7.14 5.17
C THR A 221 -18.28 -6.37 6.48
N TYR A 222 -17.89 -5.09 6.52
CA TYR A 222 -17.80 -4.30 7.77
C TYR A 222 -18.75 -3.12 7.82
N GLY A 223 -19.49 -2.86 6.76
CA GLY A 223 -20.32 -1.66 6.57
C GLY A 223 -19.52 -0.48 6.03
N HIS A 224 -20.21 0.56 5.56
CA HIS A 224 -19.54 1.77 5.11
C HIS A 224 -18.92 2.53 6.30
N PRO A 225 -17.70 3.05 6.17
CA PRO A 225 -17.12 3.93 7.18
C PRO A 225 -18.05 5.08 7.52
N GLU A 226 -18.14 5.40 8.82
CA GLU A 226 -18.98 6.47 9.36
C GLU A 226 -18.10 7.54 10.01
N ILE A 227 -18.56 8.79 10.00
CA ILE A 227 -17.91 9.88 10.73
C ILE A 227 -17.79 9.48 12.20
N THR A 228 -16.57 9.43 12.71
CA THR A 228 -16.25 8.86 14.02
C THR A 228 -15.24 9.71 14.76
N GLU A 229 -15.55 10.05 16.00
CA GLU A 229 -14.55 10.52 16.96
C GLU A 229 -13.74 9.34 17.50
N VAL A 230 -12.44 9.33 17.26
CA VAL A 230 -11.52 8.28 17.72
C VAL A 230 -10.75 8.78 18.94
N ASN A 231 -10.83 8.04 20.04
CA ASN A 231 -10.10 8.33 21.26
C ASN A 231 -8.58 8.10 21.08
N LEU A 232 -7.75 9.00 21.64
CA LEU A 232 -6.29 8.92 21.63
C LEU A 232 -5.68 8.54 22.99
N GLY A 233 -6.47 8.59 24.04
CA GLY A 233 -6.05 8.20 25.39
C GLY A 233 -6.08 6.69 25.61
N VAL A 234 -5.61 6.25 26.77
CA VAL A 234 -5.54 4.84 27.15
C VAL A 234 -6.47 4.52 28.32
N ARG A 235 -6.74 3.21 28.56
CA ARG A 235 -7.45 2.67 29.71
C ARG A 235 -6.47 1.93 30.62
N GLY A 236 -6.94 1.51 31.80
CA GLY A 236 -6.14 0.81 32.81
C GLY A 236 -5.98 -0.69 32.59
N ASN A 237 -6.55 -1.28 31.55
CA ASN A 237 -6.39 -2.70 31.25
C ASN A 237 -5.12 -2.96 30.43
N PRO A 238 -4.55 -4.19 30.50
CA PRO A 238 -3.56 -4.62 29.52
C PRO A 238 -4.10 -4.46 28.11
N GLY A 239 -3.24 -4.11 27.15
CA GLY A 239 -3.66 -3.83 25.77
C GLY A 239 -2.87 -4.60 24.72
N ILE A 240 -3.49 -4.77 23.54
CA ILE A 240 -2.85 -5.21 22.31
C ILE A 240 -2.87 -4.04 21.33
N LEU A 241 -1.71 -3.74 20.73
CA LEU A 241 -1.57 -2.73 19.68
C LEU A 241 -1.54 -3.43 18.33
N ILE A 242 -2.55 -3.20 17.48
CA ILE A 242 -2.60 -3.76 16.14
C ILE A 242 -2.26 -2.67 15.10
N SER A 243 -1.34 -2.97 14.20
CA SER A 243 -0.87 -2.05 13.15
C SER A 243 -0.84 -2.75 11.78
N GLY A 244 -0.87 -1.99 10.71
CA GLY A 244 -0.96 -2.49 9.33
C GLY A 244 -2.34 -2.23 8.74
N HIS A 245 -2.80 -3.10 7.81
CA HIS A 245 -3.97 -2.81 6.98
C HIS A 245 -5.06 -3.90 7.03
N ASP A 246 -4.75 -5.13 7.51
CA ASP A 246 -5.65 -6.28 7.42
C ASP A 246 -6.83 -6.15 8.40
N LEU A 247 -8.01 -5.76 7.88
CA LEU A 247 -9.24 -5.63 8.67
C LEU A 247 -9.79 -7.00 9.10
N LYS A 248 -9.43 -8.09 8.41
CA LYS A 248 -9.84 -9.44 8.82
C LYS A 248 -9.10 -9.88 10.08
N ASP A 249 -7.81 -9.56 10.19
CA ASP A 249 -7.05 -9.76 11.42
C ASP A 249 -7.62 -8.94 12.58
N MET A 250 -8.01 -7.68 12.31
CA MET A 250 -8.69 -6.83 13.30
C MET A 250 -10.01 -7.46 13.79
N GLU A 251 -10.84 -7.95 12.85
CA GLU A 251 -12.11 -8.63 13.19
C GLU A 251 -11.88 -9.84 14.08
N GLU A 252 -10.95 -10.71 13.70
CA GLU A 252 -10.67 -11.96 14.42
C GLU A 252 -10.02 -11.70 15.78
N LEU A 253 -9.14 -10.70 15.87
CA LEU A 253 -8.57 -10.26 17.14
C LEU A 253 -9.65 -9.75 18.10
N LEU A 254 -10.54 -8.85 17.64
CA LEU A 254 -11.62 -8.32 18.47
C LEU A 254 -12.58 -9.40 18.97
N LYS A 255 -12.89 -10.40 18.13
CA LYS A 255 -13.70 -11.55 18.54
C LYS A 255 -13.03 -12.38 19.63
N GLN A 256 -11.72 -12.64 19.52
CA GLN A 256 -10.98 -13.47 20.44
C GLN A 256 -10.61 -12.76 21.75
N THR A 257 -10.50 -11.43 21.74
CA THR A 257 -10.24 -10.62 22.94
C THR A 257 -11.50 -10.29 23.75
N ALA A 258 -12.69 -10.50 23.20
CA ALA A 258 -13.94 -10.22 23.88
C ALA A 258 -14.07 -11.00 25.20
N GLY A 259 -14.31 -10.28 26.31
CA GLY A 259 -14.46 -10.85 27.66
C GLY A 259 -13.16 -11.32 28.32
N THR A 260 -11.99 -11.08 27.72
CA THR A 260 -10.69 -11.51 28.27
C THR A 260 -10.08 -10.51 29.26
N GLY A 261 -10.61 -9.30 29.36
CA GLY A 261 -10.04 -8.19 30.14
C GLY A 261 -8.85 -7.49 29.45
N VAL A 262 -8.63 -7.77 28.16
CA VAL A 262 -7.59 -7.14 27.33
C VAL A 262 -8.24 -6.13 26.41
N ASP A 263 -7.71 -4.90 26.39
CA ASP A 263 -8.13 -3.82 25.49
C ASP A 263 -7.36 -3.90 24.15
N VAL A 264 -7.98 -3.39 23.07
CA VAL A 264 -7.37 -3.33 21.73
C VAL A 264 -7.26 -1.90 21.27
N TYR A 265 -6.10 -1.54 20.74
CA TYR A 265 -5.77 -0.23 20.19
C TYR A 265 -5.25 -0.36 18.76
N THR A 266 -5.61 0.57 17.90
CA THR A 266 -5.03 0.68 16.56
C THR A 266 -3.78 1.55 16.56
N HIS A 267 -2.94 1.35 15.54
CA HIS A 267 -1.78 2.18 15.24
C HIS A 267 -1.61 2.33 13.73
N GLY A 268 -1.08 3.47 13.28
CA GLY A 268 -0.75 3.69 11.87
C GLY A 268 -1.96 3.51 10.96
N GLU A 269 -1.82 2.71 9.92
CA GLU A 269 -2.90 2.47 8.93
C GLU A 269 -4.06 1.60 9.45
N MET A 270 -3.99 1.08 10.68
CA MET A 270 -5.14 0.43 11.29
C MET A 270 -6.13 1.44 11.94
N LEU A 271 -5.75 2.70 12.11
CA LEU A 271 -6.64 3.76 12.60
C LEU A 271 -8.03 3.74 11.95
N PRO A 272 -8.19 3.61 10.63
CA PRO A 272 -9.50 3.62 9.99
C PRO A 272 -10.42 2.46 10.37
N ALA A 273 -9.93 1.39 11.01
CA ALA A 273 -10.79 0.35 11.56
C ALA A 273 -11.83 0.93 12.54
N ASN A 274 -11.49 2.01 13.24
CA ASN A 274 -12.42 2.72 14.13
C ASN A 274 -13.65 3.29 13.41
N TYR A 275 -13.59 3.49 12.10
CA TYR A 275 -14.66 4.10 11.32
C TYR A 275 -15.74 3.09 10.89
N TYR A 276 -15.42 1.78 10.89
CA TYR A 276 -16.33 0.74 10.40
C TYR A 276 -17.37 0.34 11.46
N PRO A 277 -18.69 0.32 11.12
CA PRO A 277 -19.76 -0.04 12.05
C PRO A 277 -19.57 -1.40 12.73
N ALA A 278 -19.06 -2.40 11.99
CA ALA A 278 -18.89 -3.75 12.48
C ALA A 278 -17.96 -3.86 13.70
N PHE A 279 -17.03 -2.92 13.89
CA PHE A 279 -16.09 -2.93 15.01
C PHE A 279 -16.56 -2.11 16.22
N LYS A 280 -17.47 -1.15 16.04
CA LYS A 280 -17.96 -0.25 17.10
C LYS A 280 -18.71 -0.95 18.23
N LYS A 281 -19.16 -2.19 18.03
CA LYS A 281 -19.85 -3.00 19.04
C LYS A 281 -18.95 -3.57 20.13
N TYR A 282 -17.64 -3.46 19.99
CA TYR A 282 -16.68 -4.02 20.94
C TYR A 282 -16.21 -2.96 21.93
N ASP A 283 -16.71 -3.01 23.18
CA ASP A 283 -16.39 -2.02 24.22
C ASP A 283 -14.90 -1.95 24.58
N HIS A 284 -14.16 -3.07 24.39
CA HIS A 284 -12.71 -3.16 24.61
C HIS A 284 -11.88 -2.66 23.41
N PHE A 285 -12.50 -2.20 22.33
CA PHE A 285 -11.85 -1.48 21.25
C PHE A 285 -11.80 0.00 21.60
N VAL A 286 -10.64 0.49 22.06
CA VAL A 286 -10.51 1.77 22.78
C VAL A 286 -10.34 2.97 21.86
N GLY A 287 -9.56 2.82 20.78
CA GLY A 287 -9.20 3.91 19.89
C GLY A 287 -7.84 3.71 19.24
N ASN A 288 -7.14 4.81 18.98
CA ASN A 288 -5.83 4.79 18.34
C ASN A 288 -4.73 5.24 19.29
N TYR A 289 -3.58 4.56 19.25
CA TYR A 289 -2.39 4.87 20.03
C TYR A 289 -1.27 5.30 19.09
N GLY A 290 -0.69 6.46 19.33
CA GLY A 290 0.42 6.98 18.55
C GLY A 290 0.03 7.53 17.18
N SER A 291 0.96 7.44 16.23
CA SER A 291 0.88 8.13 14.95
C SER A 291 1.28 7.25 13.76
N SER A 292 2.02 7.80 12.80
CA SER A 292 2.44 7.06 11.62
C SER A 292 3.60 6.10 11.92
N TRP A 293 3.81 5.15 11.02
CA TRP A 293 4.71 4.01 11.12
C TRP A 293 6.16 4.34 11.55
N TRP A 294 6.69 5.49 11.20
CA TRP A 294 8.09 5.82 11.49
C TRP A 294 8.37 6.19 12.96
N HIS A 295 7.31 6.39 13.77
CA HIS A 295 7.40 6.60 15.21
C HIS A 295 7.46 5.32 16.05
N GLN A 296 7.30 4.13 15.44
CA GLN A 296 7.20 2.83 16.10
C GLN A 296 8.23 2.60 17.20
N ASN A 297 9.50 2.90 16.92
CA ASN A 297 10.57 2.67 17.91
C ASN A 297 10.36 3.37 19.25
N LYS A 298 9.56 4.45 19.31
CA LYS A 298 9.22 5.17 20.53
C LYS A 298 7.86 4.71 21.07
N GLU A 299 6.88 4.61 20.19
CA GLU A 299 5.49 4.34 20.55
C GLU A 299 5.30 2.87 21.00
N PHE A 300 5.99 1.93 20.38
CA PHE A 300 5.93 0.52 20.75
C PHE A 300 6.63 0.23 22.09
N GLU A 301 7.68 0.99 22.43
CA GLU A 301 8.28 0.92 23.76
C GLU A 301 7.29 1.32 24.87
N SER A 302 6.60 2.46 24.69
CA SER A 302 5.67 3.01 25.69
C SER A 302 4.34 2.28 25.76
N PHE A 303 4.00 1.47 24.76
CA PHE A 303 2.73 0.72 24.77
C PHE A 303 2.68 -0.38 25.84
N ASN A 304 3.81 -0.95 26.25
CA ASN A 304 3.98 -2.01 27.23
C ASN A 304 3.38 -3.37 26.86
N GLY A 305 2.30 -3.45 26.08
CA GLY A 305 1.62 -4.67 25.64
C GLY A 305 2.21 -5.25 24.35
N PRO A 306 1.69 -6.41 23.89
CA PRO A 306 2.08 -6.98 22.61
C PRO A 306 1.68 -6.10 21.44
N ILE A 307 2.52 -6.15 20.40
CA ILE A 307 2.37 -5.45 19.12
C ILE A 307 2.07 -6.50 18.07
N LEU A 308 0.95 -6.38 17.37
CA LEU A 308 0.56 -7.24 16.25
C LEU A 308 0.66 -6.46 14.94
N LEU A 309 1.62 -6.85 14.10
CA LEU A 309 1.80 -6.28 12.76
C LEU A 309 1.20 -7.20 11.71
N THR A 310 0.20 -6.69 10.99
CA THR A 310 -0.58 -7.47 10.02
C THR A 310 -0.06 -7.35 8.60
N THR A 311 0.55 -6.22 8.27
CA THR A 311 1.10 -5.93 6.93
C THR A 311 2.32 -5.03 7.04
N ASN A 312 2.72 -4.42 5.92
CA ASN A 312 3.83 -3.48 5.86
C ASN A 312 3.67 -2.31 6.83
N CYS A 313 4.73 -1.55 6.87
CA CYS A 313 5.17 -0.47 7.73
C CYS A 313 5.81 -0.97 9.03
N LEU A 314 6.53 -2.08 8.99
CA LEU A 314 7.43 -2.50 10.07
C LEU A 314 8.79 -1.81 9.93
N VAL A 315 9.17 -1.04 10.93
CA VAL A 315 10.52 -0.44 11.02
C VAL A 315 11.44 -1.42 11.76
N PRO A 316 12.65 -1.68 11.25
CA PRO A 316 13.64 -2.47 11.99
C PRO A 316 13.85 -1.95 13.41
N LEU A 317 13.87 -2.86 14.36
CA LEU A 317 14.02 -2.54 15.77
C LEU A 317 15.41 -1.96 16.03
N LYS A 318 15.48 -0.99 16.95
CA LYS A 318 16.76 -0.51 17.47
C LYS A 318 17.42 -1.61 18.30
N LYS A 319 18.75 -1.56 18.40
CA LYS A 319 19.54 -2.55 19.15
C LYS A 319 19.10 -2.63 20.62
N GLU A 320 18.71 -1.50 21.18
CA GLU A 320 18.33 -1.34 22.59
C GLU A 320 16.81 -1.54 22.82
N ASN A 321 16.06 -2.02 21.82
CA ASN A 321 14.62 -2.21 21.97
C ASN A 321 14.27 -3.20 23.11
N THR A 322 13.11 -2.98 23.73
CA THR A 322 12.58 -3.84 24.80
C THR A 322 11.28 -4.54 24.43
N TYR A 323 10.89 -4.52 23.14
CA TYR A 323 9.59 -5.04 22.70
C TYR A 323 9.68 -6.20 21.70
N LEU A 324 10.87 -6.72 21.38
CA LEU A 324 11.00 -7.85 20.44
C LEU A 324 10.26 -9.10 20.96
N ASP A 325 10.33 -9.39 22.26
CA ASP A 325 9.69 -10.54 22.92
C ASP A 325 8.16 -10.43 22.97
N ARG A 326 7.60 -9.30 22.61
CA ARG A 326 6.15 -9.05 22.51
C ARG A 326 5.74 -8.55 21.13
N LEU A 327 6.63 -8.70 20.13
CA LEU A 327 6.35 -8.40 18.72
C LEU A 327 5.81 -9.66 18.02
N PHE A 328 4.64 -9.53 17.46
CA PHE A 328 3.97 -10.54 16.66
C PHE A 328 3.77 -10.05 15.24
N THR A 329 3.95 -10.94 14.27
CA THR A 329 3.73 -10.65 12.85
C THR A 329 2.77 -11.66 12.25
N THR A 330 2.10 -11.29 11.16
CA THR A 330 1.19 -12.18 10.42
C THR A 330 1.24 -11.85 8.93
N GLY A 331 0.76 -12.76 8.08
CA GLY A 331 0.67 -12.57 6.64
C GLY A 331 2.05 -12.40 5.99
N VAL A 332 2.21 -11.32 5.23
CA VAL A 332 3.46 -11.03 4.49
C VAL A 332 4.53 -10.34 5.34
N VAL A 333 4.17 -9.80 6.49
CA VAL A 333 5.15 -9.13 7.35
C VAL A 333 5.93 -10.16 8.17
N SER A 334 7.24 -9.97 8.27
CA SER A 334 8.12 -10.86 9.00
C SER A 334 9.30 -10.10 9.61
N TYR A 335 9.77 -10.56 10.75
CA TYR A 335 10.95 -10.01 11.41
C TYR A 335 11.68 -11.10 12.20
N VAL A 336 13.01 -11.18 12.06
CA VAL A 336 13.81 -12.18 12.77
C VAL A 336 13.66 -12.02 14.28
N GLY A 337 13.29 -13.10 14.96
CA GLY A 337 13.07 -13.13 16.41
C GLY A 337 11.66 -12.73 16.87
N ALA A 338 10.81 -12.21 15.99
CA ALA A 338 9.39 -11.99 16.29
C ALA A 338 8.59 -13.29 16.18
N THR A 339 7.52 -13.42 16.98
CA THR A 339 6.60 -14.55 16.85
C THR A 339 5.67 -14.34 15.64
N HIS A 340 5.76 -15.23 14.65
CA HIS A 340 4.87 -15.18 13.48
C HIS A 340 3.60 -16.01 13.70
N ILE A 341 2.44 -15.39 13.55
CA ILE A 341 1.13 -16.05 13.60
C ILE A 341 0.84 -16.67 12.23
N SER A 342 0.59 -17.96 12.21
CA SER A 342 0.31 -18.73 11.00
C SER A 342 -0.91 -18.22 10.26
N ASP A 343 -0.88 -18.34 8.93
CA ASP A 343 -2.01 -17.99 8.08
C ASP A 343 -3.24 -18.87 8.37
N ARG A 344 -4.40 -18.37 7.98
CA ARG A 344 -5.67 -19.11 8.05
C ARG A 344 -5.61 -20.38 7.22
N THR A 345 -6.03 -21.49 7.77
CA THR A 345 -6.40 -22.66 6.96
C THR A 345 -7.70 -22.36 6.20
N THR A 346 -7.97 -23.11 5.13
CA THR A 346 -9.20 -22.93 4.34
C THR A 346 -10.46 -22.98 5.23
N GLY A 347 -11.20 -21.88 5.28
CA GLY A 347 -12.39 -21.73 6.12
C GLY A 347 -12.12 -21.55 7.61
N GLY A 348 -10.85 -21.50 8.03
CA GLY A 348 -10.44 -21.27 9.41
C GLY A 348 -10.25 -19.81 9.78
N VAL A 349 -9.91 -19.57 11.04
CA VAL A 349 -9.53 -18.27 11.60
C VAL A 349 -8.06 -18.31 12.05
N LYS A 350 -7.39 -17.15 12.13
CA LYS A 350 -6.08 -17.06 12.77
C LYS A 350 -6.23 -17.25 14.29
N ASP A 351 -5.26 -17.91 14.89
CA ASP A 351 -5.20 -18.08 16.33
C ASP A 351 -4.34 -16.98 16.97
N PHE A 352 -5.00 -16.06 17.67
CA PHE A 352 -4.35 -14.97 18.40
C PHE A 352 -4.19 -15.28 19.90
N SER A 353 -4.37 -16.53 20.34
CA SER A 353 -4.24 -16.91 21.75
C SER A 353 -2.89 -16.52 22.35
N ALA A 354 -1.79 -16.72 21.61
CA ALA A 354 -0.45 -16.35 22.07
C ALA A 354 -0.30 -14.84 22.31
N VAL A 355 -0.92 -14.00 21.46
CA VAL A 355 -0.92 -12.53 21.62
C VAL A 355 -1.73 -12.14 22.86
N ILE A 356 -2.91 -12.77 23.06
CA ILE A 356 -3.80 -12.50 24.19
C ILE A 356 -3.16 -12.92 25.51
N GLU A 357 -2.57 -14.10 25.57
CA GLU A 357 -1.88 -14.59 26.79
C GLU A 357 -0.67 -13.73 27.12
N ARG A 358 0.06 -13.24 26.10
CA ARG A 358 1.16 -12.29 26.32
C ARG A 358 0.65 -10.94 26.85
N ALA A 359 -0.50 -10.45 26.36
CA ALA A 359 -1.10 -9.21 26.86
C ALA A 359 -1.46 -9.28 28.33
N LYS A 360 -2.05 -10.39 28.79
CA LYS A 360 -2.41 -10.59 30.20
C LYS A 360 -1.21 -10.54 31.16
N GLN A 361 -0.01 -10.73 30.67
CA GLN A 361 1.25 -10.66 31.43
C GLN A 361 1.88 -9.25 31.42
N CYS A 362 1.31 -8.33 30.68
CA CYS A 362 1.82 -6.97 30.51
C CYS A 362 1.04 -5.98 31.37
N SER A 363 1.68 -4.84 31.68
CA SER A 363 0.99 -3.69 32.26
C SER A 363 0.16 -2.96 31.21
N ALA A 364 -0.75 -2.10 31.67
CA ALA A 364 -1.49 -1.20 30.80
C ALA A 364 -0.53 -0.28 29.99
N PRO A 365 -0.98 0.18 28.80
CA PRO A 365 -0.21 1.15 28.01
C PRO A 365 0.08 2.42 28.79
N THR A 366 1.26 3.01 28.56
CA THR A 366 1.56 4.35 29.06
C THR A 366 0.86 5.38 28.19
N GLU A 367 0.09 6.29 28.80
CA GLU A 367 -0.55 7.37 28.08
C GLU A 367 0.49 8.34 27.51
N ILE A 368 0.48 8.52 26.18
CA ILE A 368 1.40 9.44 25.46
C ILE A 368 0.69 10.68 24.95
N GLU A 369 -0.62 10.61 24.82
CA GLU A 369 -1.47 11.72 24.39
C GLU A 369 -2.92 11.46 24.84
N THR A 370 -3.74 12.52 24.80
CA THR A 370 -5.17 12.49 25.11
C THR A 370 -5.95 13.25 24.04
N GLY A 371 -7.27 13.16 24.10
CA GLY A 371 -8.15 13.86 23.17
C GLY A 371 -8.73 12.93 22.13
N LYS A 372 -9.21 13.50 21.04
CA LYS A 372 -9.90 12.80 19.96
C LYS A 372 -9.51 13.35 18.61
N ILE A 373 -9.57 12.52 17.58
CA ILE A 373 -9.52 12.92 16.17
C ILE A 373 -10.80 12.46 15.48
N VAL A 374 -11.15 13.10 14.36
CA VAL A 374 -12.36 12.77 13.59
C VAL A 374 -11.94 12.25 12.22
N GLY A 375 -12.55 11.15 11.80
CA GLY A 375 -12.36 10.55 10.47
C GLY A 375 -13.58 9.76 10.03
N GLY A 376 -13.46 9.00 8.93
CA GLY A 376 -14.58 8.23 8.37
C GLY A 376 -15.33 8.96 7.25
N PHE A 377 -14.70 9.95 6.63
CA PHE A 377 -15.23 10.70 5.48
C PHE A 377 -14.99 9.97 4.16
N ALA A 378 -15.31 8.66 4.10
CA ALA A 378 -15.33 7.90 2.87
C ALA A 378 -16.48 8.35 1.95
N HIS A 379 -16.47 7.89 0.68
CA HIS A 379 -17.40 8.37 -0.35
C HIS A 379 -18.87 8.29 0.08
N ASN A 380 -19.32 7.22 0.73
CA ASN A 380 -20.72 7.07 1.17
C ASN A 380 -21.15 8.19 2.13
N GLN A 381 -20.29 8.59 3.07
CA GLN A 381 -20.58 9.67 4.01
C GLN A 381 -20.53 11.06 3.35
N VAL A 382 -19.52 11.29 2.50
CA VAL A 382 -19.39 12.58 1.80
C VAL A 382 -20.53 12.78 0.80
N LEU A 383 -20.97 11.73 0.09
CA LEU A 383 -22.10 11.78 -0.82
C LEU A 383 -23.44 12.01 -0.08
N ALA A 384 -23.59 11.50 1.14
CA ALA A 384 -24.75 11.82 1.97
C ALA A 384 -24.78 13.31 2.39
N LEU A 385 -23.65 14.00 2.35
CA LEU A 385 -23.51 15.43 2.64
C LEU A 385 -23.37 16.27 1.35
N ALA A 386 -23.56 15.66 0.16
CA ALA A 386 -23.28 16.30 -1.12
C ALA A 386 -23.99 17.65 -1.29
N ASP A 387 -25.26 17.77 -0.91
CA ASP A 387 -26.00 19.03 -1.04
C ASP A 387 -25.35 20.16 -0.24
N LYS A 388 -24.90 19.89 0.99
CA LYS A 388 -24.20 20.87 1.83
C LYS A 388 -22.84 21.28 1.23
N VAL A 389 -22.11 20.31 0.71
CA VAL A 389 -20.79 20.55 0.07
C VAL A 389 -20.98 21.41 -1.19
N VAL A 390 -21.96 21.06 -2.03
CA VAL A 390 -22.29 21.79 -3.26
C VAL A 390 -22.75 23.22 -2.97
N GLU A 391 -23.60 23.41 -1.95
CA GLU A 391 -24.02 24.73 -1.50
C GLU A 391 -22.86 25.57 -0.99
N ALA A 392 -21.95 24.97 -0.19
CA ALA A 392 -20.76 25.64 0.31
C ALA A 392 -19.81 26.07 -0.83
N VAL A 393 -19.65 25.25 -1.87
CA VAL A 393 -18.88 25.61 -3.06
C VAL A 393 -19.56 26.70 -3.86
N LYS A 394 -20.88 26.60 -4.14
CA LYS A 394 -21.66 27.60 -4.90
C LYS A 394 -21.71 28.94 -4.20
N SER A 395 -21.81 28.98 -2.87
CA SER A 395 -21.75 30.20 -2.08
C SER A 395 -20.35 30.82 -1.94
N GLY A 396 -19.31 30.09 -2.34
CA GLY A 396 -17.92 30.52 -2.18
C GLY A 396 -17.37 30.33 -0.76
N ALA A 397 -18.11 29.66 0.13
CA ALA A 397 -17.62 29.29 1.46
C ALA A 397 -16.46 28.26 1.38
N ILE A 398 -16.53 27.35 0.41
CA ILE A 398 -15.41 26.47 0.01
C ILE A 398 -14.96 26.90 -1.37
N LYS A 399 -13.72 27.38 -1.47
CA LYS A 399 -13.14 27.79 -2.75
C LYS A 399 -12.32 26.69 -3.42
N ARG A 400 -11.70 25.81 -2.61
CA ARG A 400 -10.84 24.75 -3.14
C ARG A 400 -10.77 23.57 -2.21
N PHE A 401 -10.66 22.39 -2.82
CA PHE A 401 -10.25 21.17 -2.15
C PHE A 401 -8.76 20.92 -2.46
N VAL A 402 -8.02 20.49 -1.46
CA VAL A 402 -6.63 20.06 -1.62
C VAL A 402 -6.52 18.60 -1.22
N VAL A 403 -6.22 17.73 -2.18
CA VAL A 403 -5.98 16.32 -1.92
C VAL A 403 -4.56 16.17 -1.41
N MET A 404 -4.40 16.05 -0.11
CA MET A 404 -3.16 15.75 0.58
C MET A 404 -3.24 14.32 1.09
N ALA A 405 -2.84 13.35 0.27
CA ALA A 405 -3.02 11.93 0.54
C ALA A 405 -1.73 11.15 0.31
N GLY A 406 -1.72 9.90 0.77
CA GLY A 406 -0.61 8.97 0.57
C GLY A 406 0.15 8.61 1.83
N CYS A 407 1.48 8.54 1.74
CA CYS A 407 2.34 8.02 2.79
C CYS A 407 2.93 9.12 3.69
N ASP A 408 3.38 8.73 4.87
CA ASP A 408 4.29 9.52 5.69
C ASP A 408 5.70 8.90 5.66
N GLY A 409 6.69 9.51 6.33
CA GLY A 409 8.06 9.02 6.41
C GLY A 409 8.95 9.88 7.31
N ARG A 410 10.21 9.43 7.49
CA ARG A 410 11.16 10.01 8.43
C ARG A 410 11.82 11.30 7.95
N HIS A 411 11.80 11.56 6.65
CA HIS A 411 12.56 12.68 6.09
C HIS A 411 12.02 14.03 6.58
N LYS A 412 12.91 14.91 7.02
CA LYS A 412 12.52 16.22 7.59
C LYS A 412 11.75 17.10 6.62
N SER A 413 12.00 16.99 5.32
CA SER A 413 11.25 17.73 4.29
C SER A 413 9.76 17.45 4.29
N ARG A 414 9.29 16.34 4.91
CA ARG A 414 7.87 16.05 5.06
C ARG A 414 7.14 16.99 6.02
N ASN A 415 7.86 17.84 6.77
CA ASN A 415 7.24 18.92 7.52
C ASN A 415 6.51 19.92 6.60
N TYR A 416 6.87 19.96 5.33
CA TYR A 416 6.18 20.69 4.26
C TYR A 416 4.66 20.44 4.32
N TYR A 417 4.20 19.19 4.41
CA TYR A 417 2.76 18.87 4.46
C TYR A 417 2.06 19.40 5.72
N THR A 418 2.75 19.45 6.86
CA THR A 418 2.23 20.09 8.08
C THR A 418 2.07 21.60 7.86
N GLU A 419 3.11 22.24 7.33
CA GLU A 419 3.12 23.69 7.09
C GLU A 419 2.10 24.10 6.01
N VAL A 420 1.93 23.30 4.95
CA VAL A 420 0.87 23.52 3.95
C VAL A 420 -0.48 23.50 4.63
N ALA A 421 -0.80 22.47 5.43
CA ALA A 421 -2.07 22.36 6.12
C ALA A 421 -2.35 23.55 7.05
N GLU A 422 -1.35 24.02 7.78
CA GLU A 422 -1.45 25.19 8.68
C GLU A 422 -1.67 26.51 7.93
N LYS A 423 -1.05 26.67 6.75
CA LYS A 423 -1.04 27.93 5.97
C LYS A 423 -2.14 28.00 4.91
N LEU A 424 -2.78 26.88 4.56
CA LEU A 424 -3.91 26.90 3.62
C LEU A 424 -5.01 27.88 4.06
N PRO A 425 -5.58 28.67 3.15
CA PRO A 425 -6.69 29.58 3.44
C PRO A 425 -7.86 28.92 4.14
N GLN A 426 -8.59 29.67 4.97
CA GLN A 426 -9.70 29.16 5.79
C GLN A 426 -10.90 28.66 4.96
N ASP A 427 -10.96 28.99 3.68
CA ASP A 427 -11.97 28.56 2.71
C ASP A 427 -11.52 27.34 1.88
N THR A 428 -10.59 26.54 2.42
CA THR A 428 -10.10 25.30 1.81
C THR A 428 -10.38 24.07 2.66
N ILE A 429 -10.66 22.95 2.00
CA ILE A 429 -10.85 21.62 2.61
C ILE A 429 -9.69 20.71 2.19
N ILE A 430 -9.11 20.00 3.13
CA ILE A 430 -8.12 18.94 2.90
C ILE A 430 -8.85 17.60 2.78
N LEU A 431 -8.69 16.92 1.65
CA LEU A 431 -9.15 15.55 1.44
C LEU A 431 -7.94 14.62 1.61
N THR A 432 -8.05 13.61 2.47
CA THR A 432 -6.92 12.73 2.78
C THR A 432 -7.30 11.26 2.90
N ALA A 433 -6.32 10.39 2.63
CA ALA A 433 -6.30 8.97 2.92
C ALA A 433 -4.84 8.51 3.06
N GLY A 434 -4.59 7.47 3.86
CA GLY A 434 -3.24 6.98 4.11
C GLY A 434 -2.51 7.69 5.26
N CYS A 435 -1.25 7.33 5.49
CA CYS A 435 -0.45 7.84 6.63
C CYS A 435 -0.14 9.35 6.56
N ALA A 436 -0.23 9.99 5.40
CA ALA A 436 0.00 11.43 5.25
C ALA A 436 -0.87 12.24 6.23
N LYS A 437 -2.07 11.77 6.54
CA LYS A 437 -3.00 12.39 7.50
C LYS A 437 -2.36 12.74 8.85
N TYR A 438 -1.40 11.94 9.32
CA TYR A 438 -0.76 12.16 10.62
C TYR A 438 0.07 13.43 10.71
N ARG A 439 0.33 14.09 9.58
CA ARG A 439 0.97 15.41 9.55
C ARG A 439 0.03 16.54 9.93
N TYR A 440 -1.29 16.33 9.88
CA TYR A 440 -2.26 17.40 10.08
C TYR A 440 -3.59 16.98 10.74
N ASN A 441 -3.88 15.70 10.93
CA ASN A 441 -5.16 15.25 11.50
C ASN A 441 -5.34 15.58 12.99
N LYS A 442 -4.26 15.98 13.68
CA LYS A 442 -4.28 16.45 15.08
C LYS A 442 -4.19 17.98 15.19
N LEU A 443 -4.07 18.70 14.07
CA LEU A 443 -4.09 20.16 14.04
C LEU A 443 -5.52 20.68 14.23
N ASN A 444 -5.68 21.77 14.98
CA ASN A 444 -6.97 22.44 15.09
C ASN A 444 -7.16 23.42 13.92
N LEU A 445 -7.60 22.90 12.77
CA LEU A 445 -7.82 23.69 11.56
C LEU A 445 -9.22 24.30 11.46
N GLY A 446 -10.15 23.94 12.37
CA GLY A 446 -11.52 24.42 12.38
C GLY A 446 -12.42 23.72 11.36
N ASP A 447 -13.56 24.37 11.06
CA ASP A 447 -14.58 23.89 10.13
C ASP A 447 -15.09 25.03 9.22
N ILE A 448 -15.83 24.63 8.17
CA ILE A 448 -16.53 25.54 7.26
C ILE A 448 -18.03 25.16 7.32
N GLY A 449 -18.83 25.92 8.07
CA GLY A 449 -20.26 25.65 8.20
C GLY A 449 -20.58 24.29 8.83
N GLY A 450 -19.72 23.81 9.73
CA GLY A 450 -19.81 22.50 10.40
C GLY A 450 -19.21 21.35 9.60
N ILE A 451 -18.54 21.61 8.47
CA ILE A 451 -17.74 20.64 7.72
C ILE A 451 -16.29 20.77 8.18
N PRO A 452 -15.67 19.76 8.83
CA PRO A 452 -14.27 19.83 9.22
C PRO A 452 -13.36 20.12 8.03
N ARG A 453 -12.31 20.89 8.25
CA ARG A 453 -11.35 21.21 7.18
C ARG A 453 -10.42 20.06 6.80
N VAL A 454 -10.40 18.96 7.55
CA VAL A 454 -9.71 17.73 7.21
C VAL A 454 -10.73 16.60 7.12
N LEU A 455 -10.90 16.04 5.92
CA LEU A 455 -11.78 14.92 5.65
C LEU A 455 -10.94 13.66 5.38
N ASP A 456 -10.79 12.84 6.42
CA ASP A 456 -10.05 11.58 6.34
C ASP A 456 -10.95 10.44 5.85
N ALA A 457 -10.70 9.94 4.65
CA ALA A 457 -11.46 8.85 4.04
C ALA A 457 -11.08 7.46 4.60
N GLY A 458 -9.84 7.26 5.08
CA GLY A 458 -9.43 5.96 5.59
C GLY A 458 -7.97 5.56 5.30
N GLN A 459 -7.76 4.29 5.01
CA GLN A 459 -6.45 3.71 4.66
C GLN A 459 -5.97 4.21 3.28
N CYS A 460 -4.74 3.85 2.88
CA CYS A 460 -4.20 4.25 1.59
C CYS A 460 -5.04 3.76 0.39
N ASN A 461 -5.68 2.58 0.46
CA ASN A 461 -6.62 2.10 -0.55
C ASN A 461 -7.90 2.95 -0.64
N ASP A 462 -8.27 3.68 0.43
CA ASP A 462 -9.44 4.56 0.45
C ASP A 462 -9.20 5.88 -0.34
N CYS A 463 -8.02 6.03 -0.99
CA CYS A 463 -7.86 6.95 -2.11
C CYS A 463 -8.92 6.70 -3.20
N TYR A 464 -9.46 5.48 -3.33
CA TYR A 464 -10.61 5.18 -4.16
C TYR A 464 -11.84 6.05 -3.79
N SER A 465 -12.11 6.23 -2.49
CA SER A 465 -13.18 7.13 -2.04
C SER A 465 -12.98 8.56 -2.51
N LEU A 466 -11.75 9.06 -2.51
CA LEU A 466 -11.45 10.43 -2.99
C LEU A 466 -11.73 10.56 -4.50
N VAL A 467 -11.41 9.53 -5.29
CA VAL A 467 -11.75 9.48 -6.71
C VAL A 467 -13.25 9.46 -6.94
N VAL A 468 -14.00 8.63 -6.20
CA VAL A 468 -15.47 8.56 -6.31
C VAL A 468 -16.10 9.90 -5.96
N ILE A 469 -15.62 10.58 -4.92
CA ILE A 469 -16.08 11.93 -4.54
C ILE A 469 -15.82 12.93 -5.67
N ALA A 470 -14.61 12.94 -6.24
CA ALA A 470 -14.23 13.84 -7.34
C ALA A 470 -15.11 13.60 -8.59
N LEU A 471 -15.31 12.34 -8.98
CA LEU A 471 -16.17 11.98 -10.12
C LEU A 471 -17.62 12.42 -9.89
N LYS A 472 -18.13 12.28 -8.67
CA LYS A 472 -19.49 12.74 -8.34
C LYS A 472 -19.60 14.26 -8.33
N LEU A 473 -18.61 14.97 -7.83
CA LEU A 473 -18.58 16.45 -7.93
C LEU A 473 -18.53 16.91 -9.38
N LYS A 474 -17.73 16.25 -10.23
CA LYS A 474 -17.69 16.50 -11.68
C LYS A 474 -19.10 16.38 -12.30
N GLU A 475 -19.81 15.28 -12.01
CA GLU A 475 -21.18 15.04 -12.48
C GLU A 475 -22.15 16.14 -12.01
N VAL A 476 -22.13 16.48 -10.72
CA VAL A 476 -23.06 17.46 -10.11
C VAL A 476 -22.81 18.88 -10.62
N PHE A 477 -21.55 19.24 -10.91
CA PHE A 477 -21.22 20.53 -11.50
C PHE A 477 -21.36 20.56 -13.01
N GLY A 478 -21.67 19.43 -13.66
CA GLY A 478 -21.85 19.33 -15.11
C GLY A 478 -20.56 19.60 -15.90
N LEU A 479 -19.41 19.19 -15.37
CA LEU A 479 -18.10 19.38 -15.98
C LEU A 479 -17.76 18.20 -16.88
N ASP A 480 -17.07 18.45 -17.99
CA ASP A 480 -16.60 17.41 -18.92
C ASP A 480 -15.26 16.83 -18.52
N ASP A 481 -14.37 17.61 -17.91
CA ASP A 481 -13.06 17.20 -17.44
C ASP A 481 -12.99 17.22 -15.89
N ILE A 482 -12.35 16.19 -15.29
CA ILE A 482 -12.09 16.13 -13.85
C ILE A 482 -11.13 17.24 -13.39
N ASN A 483 -10.29 17.72 -14.31
CA ASN A 483 -9.31 18.78 -14.05
C ASN A 483 -9.94 20.18 -13.96
N ASP A 484 -11.21 20.34 -14.35
CA ASP A 484 -11.97 21.59 -14.19
C ASP A 484 -12.54 21.76 -12.79
N LEU A 485 -12.48 20.71 -11.93
CA LEU A 485 -12.88 20.78 -10.53
C LEU A 485 -11.97 21.73 -9.74
N PRO A 486 -12.50 22.42 -8.71
CA PRO A 486 -11.68 23.23 -7.82
C PRO A 486 -10.88 22.33 -6.84
N ILE A 487 -10.11 21.39 -7.40
CA ILE A 487 -9.29 20.43 -6.67
C ILE A 487 -7.82 20.64 -7.06
N SER A 488 -6.92 20.65 -6.10
CA SER A 488 -5.48 20.57 -6.27
C SER A 488 -4.93 19.31 -5.62
N TYR A 489 -3.86 18.74 -6.18
CA TYR A 489 -3.28 17.49 -5.72
C TYR A 489 -1.86 17.75 -5.20
N ASP A 490 -1.64 17.47 -3.91
CA ASP A 490 -0.35 17.57 -3.22
C ASP A 490 -0.04 16.23 -2.54
N ILE A 491 0.49 15.29 -3.32
CA ILE A 491 0.56 13.87 -2.98
C ILE A 491 1.90 13.54 -2.32
N ALA A 492 1.81 12.95 -1.14
CA ALA A 492 2.95 12.41 -0.40
C ALA A 492 3.14 10.93 -0.74
N TRP A 493 4.22 10.56 -1.42
CA TRP A 493 4.51 9.16 -1.68
C TRP A 493 5.68 8.66 -0.82
N TYR A 494 5.72 7.37 -0.55
CA TYR A 494 6.83 6.72 0.13
C TYR A 494 7.09 5.31 -0.43
N GLU A 495 6.04 4.51 -0.61
CA GLU A 495 6.15 3.11 -0.98
C GLU A 495 5.22 2.73 -2.14
N GLN A 496 5.23 1.47 -2.50
CA GLN A 496 4.72 0.93 -3.76
C GLN A 496 3.21 1.07 -3.94
N LYS A 497 2.43 1.05 -2.85
CA LYS A 497 0.98 1.28 -2.95
C LYS A 497 0.65 2.71 -3.38
N ALA A 498 1.47 3.70 -2.96
CA ALA A 498 1.32 5.07 -3.46
C ALA A 498 1.63 5.18 -4.96
N VAL A 499 2.54 4.36 -5.48
CA VAL A 499 2.80 4.31 -6.92
C VAL A 499 1.61 3.71 -7.67
N ALA A 500 0.98 2.65 -7.17
CA ALA A 500 -0.25 2.11 -7.77
C ALA A 500 -1.37 3.16 -7.80
N VAL A 501 -1.55 3.94 -6.72
CA VAL A 501 -2.51 5.06 -6.69
C VAL A 501 -2.13 6.15 -7.69
N LEU A 502 -0.86 6.51 -7.83
CA LEU A 502 -0.41 7.47 -8.84
C LEU A 502 -0.77 6.98 -10.25
N LEU A 503 -0.45 5.72 -10.59
CA LEU A 503 -0.81 5.16 -11.89
C LEU A 503 -2.32 5.16 -12.14
N ALA A 504 -3.13 4.91 -11.10
CA ALA A 504 -4.58 5.02 -11.18
C ALA A 504 -5.04 6.46 -11.50
N LEU A 505 -4.44 7.48 -10.88
CA LEU A 505 -4.74 8.89 -11.17
C LEU A 505 -4.36 9.26 -12.61
N LEU A 506 -3.20 8.79 -13.09
CA LEU A 506 -2.77 9.02 -14.48
C LEU A 506 -3.73 8.36 -15.49
N PHE A 507 -4.15 7.12 -15.22
CA PHE A 507 -5.15 6.43 -16.05
C PHE A 507 -6.49 7.19 -16.11
N LEU A 508 -6.91 7.80 -15.00
CA LEU A 508 -8.13 8.61 -14.91
C LEU A 508 -7.97 10.03 -15.55
N GLY A 509 -6.79 10.34 -16.08
CA GLY A 509 -6.52 11.61 -16.73
C GLY A 509 -6.31 12.79 -15.77
N VAL A 510 -6.05 12.53 -14.49
CA VAL A 510 -5.75 13.57 -13.50
C VAL A 510 -4.42 14.25 -13.83
N LYS A 511 -4.39 15.57 -13.79
CA LYS A 511 -3.24 16.41 -14.09
C LYS A 511 -2.90 17.35 -12.93
N GLY A 512 -1.75 18.00 -13.01
CA GLY A 512 -1.34 19.02 -12.04
C GLY A 512 -0.98 18.46 -10.67
N ILE A 513 -0.47 17.21 -10.61
CA ILE A 513 -0.12 16.55 -9.36
C ILE A 513 1.25 17.03 -8.87
N ARG A 514 1.29 17.67 -7.70
CA ARG A 514 2.52 17.85 -6.93
C ARG A 514 2.85 16.54 -6.24
N LEU A 515 4.04 16.01 -6.51
CA LEU A 515 4.48 14.71 -5.98
C LEU A 515 5.73 14.89 -5.12
N GLY A 516 5.61 14.62 -3.86
CA GLY A 516 6.69 14.89 -2.90
C GLY A 516 6.93 13.79 -1.87
N PRO A 517 8.00 14.01 -1.04
CA PRO A 517 8.92 15.15 -1.03
C PRO A 517 9.99 15.14 -2.12
N THR A 518 10.14 14.07 -2.89
CA THR A 518 11.02 13.95 -4.06
C THR A 518 10.28 13.21 -5.17
N LEU A 519 10.66 13.43 -6.42
CA LEU A 519 10.22 12.55 -7.49
C LEU A 519 10.85 11.15 -7.32
N PRO A 520 10.21 10.07 -7.81
CA PRO A 520 10.72 8.73 -7.66
C PRO A 520 12.07 8.50 -8.35
N ALA A 521 13.05 7.94 -7.61
CA ALA A 521 14.40 7.69 -8.11
C ALA A 521 14.48 6.62 -9.22
N PHE A 522 13.44 5.81 -9.37
CA PHE A 522 13.36 4.80 -10.43
C PHE A 522 12.88 5.35 -11.78
N LEU A 523 12.52 6.63 -11.84
CA LEU A 523 12.15 7.30 -13.09
C LEU A 523 13.40 7.91 -13.73
N SER A 524 13.66 7.53 -14.98
CA SER A 524 14.71 8.17 -15.77
C SER A 524 14.31 9.61 -16.15
N PRO A 525 15.26 10.48 -16.51
CA PRO A 525 14.95 11.83 -16.99
C PRO A 525 13.95 11.84 -18.16
N THR A 526 14.07 10.88 -19.08
CA THR A 526 13.14 10.75 -20.22
C THR A 526 11.72 10.43 -19.74
N VAL A 527 11.56 9.47 -18.83
CA VAL A 527 10.24 9.10 -18.30
C VAL A 527 9.65 10.23 -17.46
N ILE A 528 10.46 10.95 -16.68
CA ILE A 528 10.01 12.15 -15.96
C ILE A 528 9.47 13.19 -16.92
N ASN A 529 10.18 13.49 -18.03
CA ASN A 529 9.73 14.46 -19.02
C ASN A 529 8.37 14.06 -19.62
N VAL A 530 8.17 12.78 -19.95
CA VAL A 530 6.88 12.27 -20.43
C VAL A 530 5.75 12.49 -19.41
N LEU A 531 6.02 12.26 -18.12
CA LEU A 531 5.04 12.49 -17.05
C LEU A 531 4.72 13.99 -16.87
N VAL A 532 5.74 14.86 -16.96
CA VAL A 532 5.56 16.31 -16.90
C VAL A 532 4.74 16.82 -18.10
N GLU A 533 5.11 16.43 -19.31
CA GLU A 533 4.45 16.91 -20.53
C GLU A 533 2.99 16.44 -20.67
N ASN A 534 2.70 15.19 -20.31
CA ASN A 534 1.37 14.61 -20.51
C ASN A 534 0.42 14.82 -19.32
N PHE A 535 0.95 14.86 -18.10
CA PHE A 535 0.15 14.84 -16.86
C PHE A 535 0.45 16.03 -15.93
N ASP A 536 1.37 16.92 -16.32
CA ASP A 536 1.75 18.08 -15.50
C ASP A 536 2.17 17.65 -14.07
N ILE A 537 2.97 16.58 -13.96
CA ILE A 537 3.56 16.16 -12.69
C ILE A 537 4.61 17.18 -12.27
N LYS A 538 4.54 17.65 -11.03
CA LYS A 538 5.43 18.67 -10.48
C LYS A 538 6.14 18.16 -9.23
N PRO A 539 7.41 18.50 -8.98
CA PRO A 539 7.97 18.40 -7.64
C PRO A 539 7.28 19.42 -6.72
N ILE A 540 7.38 19.21 -5.41
CA ILE A 540 7.05 20.26 -4.44
C ILE A 540 8.12 21.36 -4.46
N ASP A 541 7.70 22.58 -4.12
CA ASP A 541 8.56 23.76 -3.97
C ASP A 541 8.43 24.34 -2.53
N THR A 542 8.54 25.62 -2.34
CA THR A 542 8.26 26.25 -1.05
C THR A 542 6.75 26.22 -0.77
N VAL A 543 6.40 26.15 0.52
CA VAL A 543 5.00 26.11 0.95
C VAL A 543 4.19 27.27 0.38
N GLU A 544 4.77 28.46 0.39
CA GLU A 544 4.13 29.70 -0.09
C GLU A 544 3.89 29.66 -1.62
N THR A 545 4.90 29.20 -2.37
CA THR A 545 4.81 29.06 -3.83
C THR A 545 3.71 28.06 -4.20
N ASP A 546 3.73 26.89 -3.55
CA ASP A 546 2.79 25.81 -3.86
C ASP A 546 1.35 26.16 -3.45
N ILE A 547 1.13 26.78 -2.29
CA ILE A 547 -0.20 27.25 -1.89
C ILE A 547 -0.70 28.31 -2.89
N ALA A 548 0.13 29.28 -3.28
CA ALA A 548 -0.28 30.31 -4.21
C ALA A 548 -0.69 29.73 -5.59
N ALA A 549 0.04 28.74 -6.07
CA ALA A 549 -0.27 28.04 -7.32
C ALA A 549 -1.54 27.16 -7.16
N MET A 550 -1.63 26.35 -6.11
CA MET A 550 -2.81 25.52 -5.83
C MET A 550 -4.10 26.36 -5.77
N MET A 551 -4.06 27.54 -5.13
CA MET A 551 -5.24 28.42 -5.02
C MET A 551 -5.66 29.03 -6.35
N LYS A 552 -4.77 29.06 -7.35
CA LYS A 552 -5.10 29.47 -8.74
C LYS A 552 -5.56 28.28 -9.60
N GLY A 553 -5.34 27.04 -9.17
CA GLY A 553 -5.58 25.84 -9.95
C GLY A 553 -4.39 25.47 -10.88
N GLU A 554 -3.18 25.90 -10.50
CA GLU A 554 -1.93 25.68 -11.25
C GLU A 554 -1.10 24.54 -10.63
#